data_8ad7890a0de13c265af2613f9418768e
#
_entry.id   8ad7890a0de13c265af2613f9418768e
#
_cell.length_a   1.000
_cell.length_b   1.000
_cell.length_c   1.000
_cell.angle_alpha   90.00
_cell.angle_beta   90.00
_cell.angle_gamma   90.00
#
_symmetry.space_group_name_H-M   'P 1'
#
loop_
_entity.id
_entity.type
_entity.pdbx_description
1 polymer ?
#
loop_
_entity_poly.entity_id
_entity_poly.type
_entity_poly.pdbx_seq_one_letter_code
_entity_poly.pdbx_strand_id
1 'polypeptide(L)'
;MIYEMRIYTCVPGRLPALNKRFETATLELWAKHGIRQVGFWTTVVGEDANQLTYLLAWENMADRERRWGAFAADPAWLKAKADSERDGPIVARARNQFLAPTAYSALK
;
A
#
# COMPACT_ATOMS: atom_id res chain seq x y z
N MET A 1 1.77 -17.30 7.87
CA MET A 1 1.49 -15.91 7.41
C MET A 1 2.71 -15.03 7.59
N ILE A 2 2.94 -14.13 6.67
CA ILE A 2 3.88 -13.02 6.81
C ILE A 2 3.12 -11.71 6.55
N TYR A 3 3.70 -10.63 7.00
CA TYR A 3 3.09 -9.30 6.83
C TYR A 3 4.08 -8.39 6.13
N GLU A 4 3.56 -7.52 5.29
CA GLU A 4 4.36 -6.51 4.62
C GLU A 4 3.95 -5.14 5.13
N MET A 5 4.86 -4.45 5.80
CA MET A 5 4.67 -3.06 6.20
C MET A 5 5.18 -2.18 5.07
N ARG A 6 4.34 -1.25 4.64
CA ARG A 6 4.70 -0.31 3.59
C ARG A 6 4.49 1.11 4.11
N ILE A 7 5.45 1.97 3.84
CA ILE A 7 5.40 3.37 4.25
C ILE A 7 5.64 4.23 3.00
N TYR A 8 4.62 4.99 2.62
CA TYR A 8 4.71 5.92 1.51
C TYR A 8 4.91 7.32 2.07
N THR A 9 5.99 7.99 1.63
CA THR A 9 6.20 9.41 1.90
C THR A 9 5.76 10.16 0.66
N CYS A 10 4.75 11.01 0.80
CA CYS A 10 4.21 11.76 -0.32
C CYS A 10 5.01 13.03 -0.58
N VAL A 11 4.96 13.50 -1.82
CA VAL A 11 5.32 14.86 -2.16
C VAL A 11 4.47 15.79 -1.27
N PRO A 12 5.04 16.86 -0.69
CA PRO A 12 4.27 17.74 0.19
C PRO A 12 2.95 18.18 -0.43
N GLY A 13 1.85 18.02 0.33
CA GLY A 13 0.51 18.36 -0.12
C GLY A 13 -0.21 17.26 -0.91
N ARG A 14 0.44 16.13 -1.19
CA ARG A 14 -0.15 15.09 -2.03
C ARG A 14 -0.76 13.91 -1.27
N LEU A 15 -0.70 13.90 0.06
CA LEU A 15 -1.32 12.82 0.84
C LEU A 15 -2.83 12.68 0.59
N PRO A 16 -3.62 13.78 0.51
CA PRO A 16 -5.03 13.65 0.16
C PRO A 16 -5.27 12.95 -1.19
N ALA A 17 -4.42 13.22 -2.18
CA ALA A 17 -4.51 12.57 -3.49
C ALA A 17 -4.19 11.07 -3.39
N LEU A 18 -3.23 10.68 -2.55
CA LEU A 18 -2.93 9.27 -2.31
C LEU A 18 -4.11 8.56 -1.64
N ASN A 19 -4.68 9.16 -0.61
CA ASN A 19 -5.86 8.60 0.08
C ASN A 19 -7.03 8.44 -0.89
N LYS A 20 -7.26 9.43 -1.74
CA LYS A 20 -8.32 9.35 -2.75
C LYS A 20 -8.07 8.20 -3.74
N ARG A 21 -6.82 8.01 -4.18
CA ARG A 21 -6.49 6.91 -5.09
C ARG A 21 -6.74 5.55 -4.45
N PHE A 22 -6.39 5.38 -3.17
CA PHE A 22 -6.71 4.15 -2.45
C PHE A 22 -8.21 3.92 -2.36
N GLU A 23 -8.97 4.92 -1.98
CA GLU A 23 -10.42 4.82 -1.80
C GLU A 23 -11.16 4.52 -3.11
N THR A 24 -10.72 5.11 -4.21
CA THR A 24 -11.46 5.05 -5.48
C THR A 24 -10.95 4.00 -6.46
N ALA A 25 -9.73 3.50 -6.30
CA ALA A 25 -9.13 2.58 -7.26
C ALA A 25 -8.36 1.43 -6.63
N THR A 26 -7.37 1.72 -5.78
CA THR A 26 -6.41 0.71 -5.34
C THR A 26 -7.07 -0.43 -4.56
N LEU A 27 -7.93 -0.12 -3.60
CA LEU A 27 -8.57 -1.14 -2.75
C LEU A 27 -9.45 -2.08 -3.55
N GLU A 28 -10.18 -1.56 -4.53
CA GLU A 28 -11.00 -2.39 -5.42
C GLU A 28 -10.15 -3.35 -6.25
N LEU A 29 -9.04 -2.86 -6.78
CA LEU A 29 -8.10 -3.67 -7.55
C LEU A 29 -7.40 -4.71 -6.68
N TRP A 30 -7.06 -4.35 -5.44
CA TRP A 30 -6.51 -5.33 -4.50
C TRP A 30 -7.50 -6.45 -4.21
N ALA A 31 -8.78 -6.12 -4.02
CA ALA A 31 -9.82 -7.15 -3.85
C ALA A 31 -9.87 -8.09 -5.05
N LYS A 32 -9.78 -7.54 -6.26
CA LYS A 32 -9.75 -8.32 -7.50
C LYS A 32 -8.59 -9.31 -7.53
N HIS A 33 -7.41 -8.91 -7.05
CA HIS A 33 -6.21 -9.75 -7.05
C HIS A 33 -6.00 -10.54 -5.78
N GLY A 34 -6.94 -10.49 -4.85
CA GLY A 34 -6.86 -11.23 -3.59
C GLY A 34 -5.80 -10.70 -2.62
N ILE A 35 -5.42 -9.43 -2.74
CA ILE A 35 -4.48 -8.79 -1.84
C ILE A 35 -5.24 -8.34 -0.60
N ARG A 36 -4.81 -8.84 0.58
CA ARG A 36 -5.49 -8.58 1.84
C ARG A 36 -4.77 -7.51 2.65
N GLN A 37 -5.47 -6.41 2.93
CA GLN A 37 -4.94 -5.37 3.80
C GLN A 37 -5.35 -5.62 5.26
N VAL A 38 -4.45 -5.31 6.18
CA VAL A 38 -4.68 -5.40 7.61
C VAL A 38 -5.16 -4.06 8.16
N GLY A 39 -4.58 -2.98 7.70
CA GLY A 39 -4.97 -1.66 8.12
C GLY A 39 -4.10 -0.57 7.53
N PHE A 40 -4.59 0.66 7.61
CA PHE A 40 -3.93 1.86 7.11
C PHE A 40 -3.92 2.92 8.19
N TRP A 41 -2.82 3.65 8.30
CA TRP A 41 -2.65 4.71 9.30
C TRP A 41 -1.98 5.91 8.69
N THR A 42 -2.46 7.10 9.06
CA THR A 42 -1.76 8.35 8.83
C THR A 42 -1.12 8.82 10.14
N THR A 43 -0.14 9.70 10.05
CA THR A 43 0.55 10.20 11.22
C THR A 43 -0.30 11.25 11.94
N VAL A 44 -0.66 10.99 13.20
CA VAL A 44 -1.32 11.98 14.07
C VAL A 44 -0.28 12.90 14.69
N VAL A 45 0.74 12.30 15.31
CA VAL A 45 1.91 13.00 15.85
C VAL A 45 3.13 12.18 15.48
N GLY A 46 4.10 12.78 14.81
CA GLY A 46 5.31 12.08 14.40
C GLY A 46 6.18 12.92 13.50
N GLU A 47 7.26 12.31 13.02
CA GLU A 47 8.31 13.00 12.27
C GLU A 47 7.81 13.55 10.93
N ASP A 48 6.93 12.82 10.25
CA ASP A 48 6.46 13.20 8.91
C ASP A 48 4.96 13.03 8.79
N ALA A 49 4.26 14.15 8.58
CA ALA A 49 2.81 14.17 8.40
C ALA A 49 2.38 13.78 6.98
N ASN A 50 3.31 13.69 6.03
CA ASN A 50 3.02 13.34 4.64
C ASN A 50 3.19 11.85 4.38
N GLN A 51 2.98 11.00 5.39
CA GLN A 51 3.16 9.56 5.29
C GLN A 51 1.85 8.81 5.42
N LEU A 52 1.75 7.73 4.64
CA LEU A 52 0.73 6.70 4.79
C LEU A 52 1.46 5.41 5.14
N THR A 53 1.07 4.80 6.27
CA THR A 53 1.61 3.52 6.71
C THR A 53 0.53 2.46 6.59
N TYR A 54 0.83 1.32 5.99
CA TYR A 54 -0.15 0.24 5.91
C TYR A 54 0.50 -1.13 5.99
N LEU A 55 -0.33 -2.12 6.29
CA LEU A 55 0.09 -3.49 6.51
C LEU A 55 -0.71 -4.42 5.62
N LEU A 56 -0.02 -5.28 4.88
CA LEU A 56 -0.62 -6.32 4.06
C LEU A 56 -0.31 -7.69 4.64
N ALA A 57 -1.22 -8.65 4.43
CA ALA A 57 -1.06 -10.03 4.87
C ALA A 57 -0.88 -10.95 3.66
N TRP A 58 0.10 -11.84 3.73
CA TRP A 58 0.42 -12.82 2.70
C TRP A 58 0.56 -14.21 3.30
N GLU A 59 0.18 -15.24 2.54
CA GLU A 59 0.43 -16.63 2.96
C GLU A 59 1.92 -16.90 3.09
N ASN A 60 2.71 -16.44 2.10
CA ASN A 60 4.15 -16.57 2.03
C ASN A 60 4.68 -15.64 0.94
N MET A 61 6.00 -15.63 0.72
CA MET A 61 6.59 -14.76 -0.30
C MET A 61 6.16 -15.11 -1.73
N ALA A 62 5.97 -16.39 -2.03
CA ALA A 62 5.51 -16.80 -3.37
C ALA A 62 4.10 -16.28 -3.66
N ASP A 63 3.22 -16.31 -2.66
CA ASP A 63 1.87 -15.73 -2.75
C ASP A 63 1.94 -14.23 -3.02
N ARG A 64 2.81 -13.54 -2.30
CA ARG A 64 3.03 -12.09 -2.48
C ARG A 64 3.49 -11.78 -3.90
N GLU A 65 4.50 -12.49 -4.39
CA GLU A 65 5.04 -12.25 -5.72
C GLU A 65 3.99 -12.44 -6.80
N ARG A 66 3.18 -13.48 -6.68
CA ARG A 66 2.13 -13.78 -7.64
C ARG A 66 1.06 -12.69 -7.65
N ARG A 67 0.51 -12.37 -6.49
CA ARG A 67 -0.63 -11.43 -6.39
C ARG A 67 -0.22 -9.99 -6.63
N TRP A 68 0.88 -9.58 -6.02
CA TRP A 68 1.39 -8.21 -6.21
C TRP A 68 1.84 -7.98 -7.65
N GLY A 69 2.53 -8.94 -8.25
CA GLY A 69 2.96 -8.85 -9.64
C GLY A 69 1.79 -8.74 -10.60
N ALA A 70 0.73 -9.51 -10.38
CA ALA A 70 -0.48 -9.42 -11.20
C ALA A 70 -1.17 -8.06 -11.05
N PHE A 71 -1.26 -7.54 -9.84
CA PHE A 71 -1.80 -6.20 -9.59
C PHE A 71 -0.96 -5.12 -10.26
N ALA A 72 0.37 -5.15 -10.08
CA ALA A 72 1.26 -4.14 -10.62
C ALA A 72 1.25 -4.08 -12.15
N ALA A 73 0.94 -5.19 -12.80
CA ALA A 73 0.86 -5.30 -14.26
C ALA A 73 -0.57 -5.07 -14.80
N ASP A 74 -1.57 -4.95 -13.93
CA ASP A 74 -2.95 -4.79 -14.37
C ASP A 74 -3.14 -3.46 -15.09
N PRO A 75 -3.62 -3.47 -16.36
CA PRO A 75 -3.87 -2.23 -17.10
C PRO A 75 -4.80 -1.25 -16.38
N ALA A 76 -5.77 -1.76 -15.61
CA ALA A 76 -6.66 -0.91 -14.83
C ALA A 76 -5.90 -0.15 -13.74
N TRP A 77 -4.92 -0.80 -13.10
CA TRP A 77 -4.06 -0.12 -12.12
C TRP A 77 -3.17 0.92 -12.80
N LEU A 78 -2.52 0.55 -13.91
CA LEU A 78 -1.65 1.47 -14.63
C LEU A 78 -2.39 2.73 -15.07
N LYS A 79 -3.64 2.56 -15.54
CA LYS A 79 -4.48 3.69 -15.92
C LYS A 79 -4.87 4.55 -14.72
N ALA A 80 -5.32 3.93 -13.63
CA ALA A 80 -5.72 4.65 -12.42
C ALA A 80 -4.56 5.45 -11.83
N LYS A 81 -3.37 4.84 -11.82
CA LYS A 81 -2.16 5.50 -11.33
C LYS A 81 -1.81 6.70 -12.20
N ALA A 82 -1.79 6.52 -13.51
CA ALA A 82 -1.50 7.61 -14.45
C ALA A 82 -2.50 8.75 -14.34
N ASP A 83 -3.79 8.43 -14.26
CA ASP A 83 -4.86 9.42 -14.11
C ASP A 83 -4.69 10.22 -12.82
N SER A 84 -4.33 9.56 -11.72
CA SER A 84 -4.14 10.21 -10.42
C SER A 84 -2.90 11.12 -10.38
N GLU A 85 -1.96 10.91 -11.28
CA GLU A 85 -0.69 11.66 -11.33
C GLU A 85 -0.65 12.71 -12.44
N ARG A 86 -1.80 13.07 -13.01
CA ARG A 86 -1.85 14.11 -14.04
C ARG A 86 -1.31 15.45 -13.54
N ASP A 87 -1.52 15.76 -12.28
CA ASP A 87 -1.05 17.01 -11.66
C ASP A 87 0.33 16.87 -11.03
N GLY A 88 1.02 15.76 -11.31
CA GLY A 88 2.36 15.49 -10.81
C GLY A 88 2.43 14.24 -9.95
N PRO A 89 3.65 13.86 -9.54
CA PRO A 89 3.84 12.66 -8.72
C PRO A 89 3.19 12.81 -7.35
N ILE A 90 2.74 11.69 -6.80
CA ILE A 90 2.10 11.64 -5.47
C ILE A 90 3.08 11.11 -4.45
N VAL A 91 3.68 9.94 -4.72
CA VAL A 91 4.62 9.29 -3.79
C VAL A 91 6.04 9.69 -4.15
N ALA A 92 6.73 10.33 -3.21
CA ALA A 92 8.12 10.69 -3.37
C ALA A 92 9.04 9.50 -3.05
N ARG A 93 8.65 8.67 -2.07
CA ARG A 93 9.45 7.55 -1.62
C ARG A 93 8.57 6.46 -1.04
N ALA A 94 8.83 5.21 -1.41
CA ALA A 94 8.17 4.04 -0.85
C ALA A 94 9.20 3.16 -0.16
N ARG A 95 8.90 2.75 1.07
CA ARG A 95 9.70 1.80 1.83
C ARG A 95 8.83 0.63 2.20
N ASN A 96 9.43 -0.57 2.30
CA ASN A 96 8.70 -1.75 2.75
C ASN A 96 9.63 -2.71 3.48
N GLN A 97 9.02 -3.55 4.32
CA GLN A 97 9.71 -4.64 4.97
C GLN A 97 8.74 -5.79 5.19
N PHE A 98 9.27 -7.00 5.19
CA PHE A 98 8.48 -8.20 5.44
C PHE A 98 8.72 -8.65 6.87
N LEU A 99 7.64 -8.99 7.57
CA LEU A 99 7.64 -9.28 9.00
C LEU A 99 7.05 -10.66 9.25
N ALA A 100 7.70 -11.44 10.09
CA ALA A 100 7.16 -12.70 10.58
C ALA A 100 6.65 -12.46 12.00
N PRO A 101 5.41 -12.84 12.34
CA PRO A 101 4.91 -12.63 13.68
C PRO A 101 5.64 -13.52 14.67
N THR A 102 5.89 -13.01 15.87
CA THR A 102 6.43 -13.82 16.96
C THR A 102 5.35 -14.76 17.49
N ALA A 103 5.78 -15.78 18.25
CA ALA A 103 4.82 -16.75 18.83
C ALA A 103 3.83 -16.08 19.78
N TYR A 104 4.21 -14.98 20.40
CA TYR A 104 3.35 -14.25 21.34
C TYR A 104 2.62 -13.06 20.72
N SER A 105 2.72 -12.87 19.41
CA SER A 105 2.02 -11.77 18.73
C SER A 105 0.51 -12.02 18.76
N ALA A 106 -0.26 -10.96 19.04
CA ALA A 106 -1.72 -11.04 18.94
C ALA A 106 -2.17 -11.23 17.49
N LEU A 107 -1.44 -10.63 16.55
CA LEU A 107 -1.69 -10.79 15.11
C LEU A 107 -0.72 -11.83 14.57
N LYS A 108 -1.25 -12.89 14.01
CA LYS A 108 -0.45 -13.99 13.45
C LYS A 108 -0.89 -14.38 12.05
#